data_dd2228adc0004ac19aadbcea8c5f80e8
#
_entry.id   dd2228adc0004ac19aadbcea8c5f80e8
#
_cell.length_a   1.000
_cell.length_b   1.000
_cell.length_c   1.000
_cell.angle_alpha   90.00
_cell.angle_beta   90.00
_cell.angle_gamma   90.00
#
_symmetry.space_group_name_H-M   'P 1'
#
loop_
_entity.id
_entity.type
_entity.pdbx_description
1 polymer ?
#
loop_
_entity_poly.entity_id
_entity_poly.type
_entity_poly.pdbx_seq_one_letter_code
_entity_poly.pdbx_strand_id
1 'polypeptide(L)'
;PATAYIKGFLNTKNISSYQMDLGIEVILELFHKDGIQKIFKKKIDIQNSSENSQRIFALREEYIKTIDQVILFLQNQNPTLARQICSMNFLPEASRFNQLDDMEFAFGNMGLQDKAKHLATLYLEDLSDYIVENVDSDFGFSRYAERLGKSANSFDELYSKINDNQTFIDDFTLNILQQKLELVQPKLVCFSVPFPGNLYSAFRSAKFIKEHYPHIKTAMGGGFPNTELREVKDKRVFEFFDFITLDDGEIPLELVCENVLANKSNEESDFKRTFLLENGEVVYKNNSKRHDYKQSEIGTPDYSDLQLNRYISVI
;
A
#
# COMPACT_ATOMS: atom_id res chain seq x y z
N PRO A 1 -10.31 -4.38 1.72
CA PRO A 1 -11.66 -4.89 1.42
C PRO A 1 -12.22 -4.43 0.08
N ALA A 2 -12.00 -3.14 -0.33
CA ALA A 2 -12.59 -2.59 -1.55
C ALA A 2 -12.28 -3.43 -2.80
N THR A 3 -11.04 -3.90 -2.97
CA THR A 3 -10.66 -4.73 -4.11
C THR A 3 -11.41 -6.06 -4.15
N ALA A 4 -11.70 -6.68 -2.99
CA ALA A 4 -12.46 -7.92 -2.91
C ALA A 4 -13.92 -7.73 -3.31
N TYR A 5 -14.54 -6.60 -2.93
CA TYR A 5 -15.89 -6.24 -3.39
C TYR A 5 -15.93 -6.05 -4.91
N ILE A 6 -14.98 -5.27 -5.44
CA ILE A 6 -14.88 -5.05 -6.89
C ILE A 6 -14.60 -6.36 -7.64
N LYS A 7 -13.73 -7.24 -7.14
CA LYS A 7 -13.51 -8.55 -7.75
C LYS A 7 -14.78 -9.40 -7.75
N GLY A 8 -15.50 -9.46 -6.63
CA GLY A 8 -16.78 -10.15 -6.55
C GLY A 8 -17.80 -9.62 -7.57
N PHE A 9 -17.88 -8.30 -7.73
CA PHE A 9 -18.72 -7.67 -8.74
C PHE A 9 -18.29 -8.05 -10.17
N LEU A 10 -17.00 -7.94 -10.50
CA LEU A 10 -16.47 -8.29 -11.82
C LEU A 10 -16.71 -9.76 -12.18
N ASN A 11 -16.71 -10.67 -11.20
CA ASN A 11 -17.08 -12.07 -11.40
C ASN A 11 -18.55 -12.19 -11.87
N THR A 12 -19.48 -11.36 -11.38
CA THR A 12 -20.88 -11.36 -11.87
C THR A 12 -20.99 -10.92 -13.33
N LYS A 13 -19.98 -10.22 -13.85
CA LYS A 13 -19.88 -9.72 -15.23
C LYS A 13 -19.04 -10.61 -16.14
N ASN A 14 -18.53 -11.72 -15.65
CA ASN A 14 -17.57 -12.59 -16.34
C ASN A 14 -16.32 -11.85 -16.80
N ILE A 15 -15.90 -10.83 -16.06
CA ILE A 15 -14.65 -10.11 -16.29
C ILE A 15 -13.57 -10.74 -15.39
N SER A 16 -12.60 -11.40 -16.00
CA SER A 16 -11.46 -11.99 -15.30
C SER A 16 -10.63 -10.89 -14.63
N SER A 17 -10.39 -11.02 -13.34
CA SER A 17 -9.61 -10.05 -12.56
C SER A 17 -8.71 -10.73 -11.54
N TYR A 18 -7.61 -10.08 -11.22
CA TYR A 18 -6.66 -10.45 -10.16
C TYR A 18 -6.52 -9.27 -9.21
N GLN A 19 -6.43 -9.53 -7.91
CA GLN A 19 -6.21 -8.50 -6.91
C GLN A 19 -4.99 -8.80 -6.06
N MET A 20 -4.37 -7.73 -5.57
CA MET A 20 -3.27 -7.81 -4.61
C MET A 20 -3.34 -6.64 -3.63
N ASP A 21 -2.79 -6.82 -2.46
CA ASP A 21 -2.49 -5.76 -1.50
C ASP A 21 -0.99 -5.48 -1.54
N LEU A 22 -0.60 -4.51 -2.39
CA LEU A 22 0.80 -4.16 -2.59
C LEU A 22 1.45 -3.65 -1.29
N GLY A 23 0.68 -2.97 -0.43
CA GLY A 23 1.18 -2.45 0.83
C GLY A 23 1.67 -3.55 1.77
N ILE A 24 0.85 -4.60 2.00
CA ILE A 24 1.27 -5.71 2.85
C ILE A 24 2.41 -6.52 2.22
N GLU A 25 2.41 -6.70 0.89
CA GLU A 25 3.50 -7.40 0.19
C GLU A 25 4.84 -6.68 0.40
N VAL A 26 4.88 -5.35 0.28
CA VAL A 26 6.07 -4.53 0.52
C VAL A 26 6.52 -4.62 1.98
N ILE A 27 5.61 -4.50 2.94
CA ILE A 27 5.94 -4.62 4.37
C ILE A 27 6.55 -5.99 4.67
N LEU A 28 5.98 -7.07 4.15
CA LEU A 28 6.50 -8.41 4.39
C LEU A 28 7.85 -8.67 3.70
N GLU A 29 8.11 -8.05 2.56
CA GLU A 29 9.42 -8.14 1.89
C GLU A 29 10.49 -7.31 2.62
N LEU A 30 10.12 -6.16 3.20
CA LEU A 30 11.02 -5.34 4.03
C LEU A 30 11.34 -6.00 5.36
N PHE A 31 10.31 -6.50 6.06
CA PHE A 31 10.41 -7.11 7.39
C PHE A 31 10.58 -8.64 7.31
N HIS A 32 11.41 -9.08 6.40
CA HIS A 32 11.94 -10.43 6.26
C HIS A 32 13.47 -10.39 6.44
N LYS A 33 14.07 -11.50 6.78
CA LYS A 33 15.52 -11.60 7.02
C LYS A 33 16.36 -10.92 5.94
N ASP A 34 16.08 -11.20 4.66
CA ASP A 34 16.86 -10.63 3.56
C ASP A 34 16.56 -9.13 3.36
N GLY A 35 15.31 -8.69 3.60
CA GLY A 35 14.92 -7.28 3.56
C GLY A 35 15.65 -6.46 4.62
N ILE A 36 15.63 -6.92 5.88
CA ILE A 36 16.34 -6.27 7.00
C ILE A 36 17.86 -6.28 6.76
N GLN A 37 18.42 -7.34 6.18
CA GLN A 37 19.82 -7.35 5.78
C GLN A 37 20.14 -6.28 4.74
N LYS A 38 19.29 -6.08 3.73
CA LYS A 38 19.45 -5.01 2.73
C LYS A 38 19.41 -3.63 3.38
N ILE A 39 18.48 -3.41 4.33
CA ILE A 39 18.36 -2.18 5.10
C ILE A 39 19.67 -1.87 5.84
N PHE A 40 20.19 -2.81 6.63
CA PHE A 40 21.42 -2.62 7.40
C PHE A 40 22.71 -2.56 6.56
N LYS A 41 22.69 -3.11 5.33
CA LYS A 41 23.81 -2.99 4.38
C LYS A 41 23.85 -1.66 3.63
N LYS A 42 22.78 -0.84 3.74
CA LYS A 42 22.79 0.48 3.10
C LYS A 42 23.92 1.32 3.70
N LYS A 43 24.65 2.00 2.83
CA LYS A 43 25.76 2.86 3.25
C LYS A 43 25.22 4.10 3.95
N ILE A 44 25.38 4.18 5.24
CA ILE A 44 24.94 5.28 6.12
C ILE A 44 26.09 5.74 7.03
N ASP A 45 25.99 6.95 7.51
CA ASP A 45 26.91 7.48 8.53
C ASP A 45 26.28 7.29 9.93
N ILE A 46 26.35 6.06 10.43
CA ILE A 46 25.73 5.68 11.70
C ILE A 46 26.27 6.45 12.90
N GLN A 47 27.50 7.00 12.82
CA GLN A 47 28.10 7.75 13.93
C GLN A 47 27.40 9.11 14.13
N ASN A 48 26.83 9.67 13.06
CA ASN A 48 26.07 10.92 13.10
C ASN A 48 24.56 10.71 13.25
N SER A 49 24.10 9.46 13.36
CA SER A 49 22.70 9.14 13.64
C SER A 49 22.39 9.25 15.16
N SER A 50 21.11 9.24 15.51
CA SER A 50 20.65 9.23 16.90
C SER A 50 21.21 8.05 17.68
N GLU A 51 21.27 8.19 19.02
CA GLU A 51 21.67 7.09 19.91
C GLU A 51 20.79 5.85 19.73
N ASN A 52 19.50 6.06 19.43
CA ASN A 52 18.56 4.97 19.14
C ASN A 52 19.00 4.20 17.88
N SER A 53 19.26 4.90 16.78
CA SER A 53 19.71 4.27 15.53
C SER A 53 21.06 3.57 15.70
N GLN A 54 21.98 4.16 16.45
CA GLN A 54 23.27 3.52 16.76
C GLN A 54 23.07 2.21 17.55
N ARG A 55 22.14 2.21 18.54
CA ARG A 55 21.80 1.01 19.31
C ARG A 55 21.13 -0.06 18.45
N ILE A 56 20.17 0.31 17.60
CA ILE A 56 19.51 -0.62 16.66
C ILE A 56 20.55 -1.23 15.72
N PHE A 57 21.46 -0.42 15.18
CA PHE A 57 22.53 -0.91 14.31
C PHE A 57 23.52 -1.84 15.03
N ALA A 58 23.82 -1.57 16.31
CA ALA A 58 24.64 -2.48 17.11
C ALA A 58 23.98 -3.84 17.31
N LEU A 59 22.64 -3.86 17.45
CA LEU A 59 21.81 -5.08 17.64
C LEU A 59 21.33 -5.69 16.30
N ARG A 60 21.86 -5.29 15.15
CA ARG A 60 21.33 -5.69 13.83
C ARG A 60 21.32 -7.19 13.58
N GLU A 61 22.30 -7.92 14.12
CA GLU A 61 22.35 -9.39 13.94
C GLU A 61 21.20 -10.10 14.69
N GLU A 62 20.82 -9.57 15.84
CA GLU A 62 19.68 -10.04 16.64
C GLU A 62 18.36 -9.73 15.90
N TYR A 63 18.21 -8.53 15.35
CA TYR A 63 17.06 -8.16 14.50
C TYR A 63 16.95 -9.09 13.29
N ILE A 64 18.04 -9.31 12.56
CA ILE A 64 18.09 -10.23 11.40
C ILE A 64 17.72 -11.67 11.79
N LYS A 65 18.13 -12.12 12.97
CA LYS A 65 17.87 -13.47 13.47
C LYS A 65 16.42 -13.68 13.90
N THR A 66 15.75 -12.67 14.42
CA THR A 66 14.43 -12.78 15.06
C THR A 66 13.27 -12.36 14.19
N ILE A 67 13.49 -11.52 13.16
CA ILE A 67 12.42 -10.86 12.40
C ILE A 67 11.39 -11.84 11.81
N ASP A 68 11.82 -12.93 11.17
CA ASP A 68 10.90 -13.88 10.52
C ASP A 68 9.97 -14.55 11.55
N GLN A 69 10.49 -14.86 12.74
CA GLN A 69 9.70 -15.46 13.81
C GLN A 69 8.70 -14.47 14.40
N VAL A 70 9.11 -13.21 14.54
CA VAL A 70 8.23 -12.12 15.02
C VAL A 70 7.10 -11.87 14.03
N ILE A 71 7.39 -11.82 12.73
CA ILE A 71 6.36 -11.66 11.69
C ILE A 71 5.38 -12.84 11.71
N LEU A 72 5.85 -14.09 11.77
CA LEU A 72 4.99 -15.28 11.89
C LEU A 72 4.12 -15.23 13.14
N PHE A 73 4.65 -14.73 14.26
CA PHE A 73 3.87 -14.54 15.48
C PHE A 73 2.75 -13.50 15.27
N LEU A 74 3.06 -12.34 14.69
CA LEU A 74 2.09 -11.28 14.42
C LEU A 74 1.03 -11.70 13.37
N GLN A 75 1.35 -12.68 12.52
CA GLN A 75 0.41 -13.35 11.60
C GLN A 75 -0.45 -14.42 12.28
N ASN A 76 -0.33 -14.61 13.61
CA ASN A 76 -0.96 -15.69 14.39
C ASN A 76 -0.57 -17.11 13.93
N GLN A 77 0.58 -17.28 13.24
CA GLN A 77 1.06 -18.59 12.76
C GLN A 77 2.01 -19.26 13.74
N ASN A 78 2.52 -18.56 14.75
CA ASN A 78 3.38 -19.09 15.82
C ASN A 78 2.98 -18.58 17.21
N PRO A 79 1.79 -18.94 17.74
CA PRO A 79 1.30 -18.42 19.03
C PRO A 79 2.15 -18.84 20.23
N THR A 80 2.91 -19.93 20.13
CA THR A 80 3.78 -20.41 21.22
C THR A 80 4.97 -19.50 21.47
N LEU A 81 5.35 -18.67 20.51
CA LEU A 81 6.43 -17.69 20.63
C LEU A 81 6.17 -16.62 21.69
N ALA A 82 4.91 -16.39 22.06
CA ALA A 82 4.54 -15.37 23.05
C ALA A 82 5.34 -15.47 24.35
N ARG A 83 5.62 -16.69 24.83
CA ARG A 83 6.43 -16.88 26.06
C ARG A 83 7.88 -16.42 25.89
N GLN A 84 8.46 -16.65 24.71
CA GLN A 84 9.83 -16.22 24.41
C GLN A 84 9.89 -14.70 24.24
N ILE A 85 8.93 -14.11 23.52
CA ILE A 85 8.82 -12.66 23.35
C ILE A 85 8.71 -11.96 24.69
N CYS A 86 7.90 -12.49 25.63
CA CYS A 86 7.75 -11.94 26.97
C CYS A 86 8.93 -12.24 27.90
N SER A 87 9.89 -13.08 27.50
CA SER A 87 11.14 -13.27 28.22
C SER A 87 12.14 -12.22 27.76
N MET A 88 12.76 -11.49 28.71
CA MET A 88 13.59 -10.29 28.47
C MET A 88 14.84 -10.51 27.59
N ASN A 89 15.06 -11.69 27.03
CA ASN A 89 16.27 -12.01 26.26
C ASN A 89 15.99 -12.49 24.83
N PHE A 90 14.78 -12.36 24.32
CA PHE A 90 14.43 -12.83 22.97
C PHE A 90 14.46 -11.73 21.94
N LEU A 91 13.81 -10.59 22.20
CA LEU A 91 13.79 -9.45 21.29
C LEU A 91 14.99 -8.54 21.57
N PRO A 92 15.68 -8.02 20.57
CA PRO A 92 16.53 -6.86 20.73
C PRO A 92 15.65 -5.65 21.11
N GLU A 93 16.09 -4.89 22.10
CA GLU A 93 15.33 -3.78 22.69
C GLU A 93 16.07 -2.46 22.49
N ALA A 94 15.41 -1.48 21.84
CA ALA A 94 15.90 -0.12 21.69
C ALA A 94 14.96 0.89 22.38
N SER A 95 14.87 2.13 21.94
CA SER A 95 14.24 3.19 22.73
C SER A 95 12.74 3.01 22.95
N ARG A 96 12.03 2.32 22.05
CA ARG A 96 10.60 2.05 22.19
C ARG A 96 10.29 1.23 23.44
N PHE A 97 11.23 0.40 23.87
CA PHE A 97 11.12 -0.42 25.07
C PHE A 97 11.35 0.36 26.39
N ASN A 98 11.89 1.57 26.35
CA ASN A 98 12.12 2.38 27.55
C ASN A 98 10.82 2.86 28.26
N GLN A 99 9.67 2.72 27.60
CA GLN A 99 8.35 3.14 28.12
C GLN A 99 7.57 2.00 28.81
N LEU A 100 8.24 0.87 29.08
CA LEU A 100 7.60 -0.33 29.61
C LEU A 100 7.23 -0.29 31.10
N ASP A 101 7.70 0.70 31.88
CA ASP A 101 7.49 0.77 33.35
C ASP A 101 6.01 0.84 33.75
N ASP A 102 5.12 1.30 32.86
CA ASP A 102 3.66 1.35 33.10
C ASP A 102 2.89 0.11 32.61
N MET A 103 3.58 -0.89 32.03
CA MET A 103 2.91 -2.02 31.37
C MET A 103 2.16 -2.97 32.30
N GLU A 104 2.64 -3.19 33.54
CA GLU A 104 1.91 -4.02 34.49
C GLU A 104 0.57 -3.40 34.89
N PHE A 105 0.48 -2.08 34.89
CA PHE A 105 -0.78 -1.37 35.13
C PHE A 105 -1.69 -1.41 33.90
N ALA A 106 -1.15 -1.21 32.69
CA ALA A 106 -1.91 -1.20 31.45
C ALA A 106 -2.39 -2.60 31.01
N PHE A 107 -1.58 -3.64 31.25
CA PHE A 107 -1.83 -5.02 30.82
C PHE A 107 -2.16 -6.00 31.95
N GLY A 108 -2.41 -5.53 33.18
CA GLY A 108 -2.63 -6.37 34.35
C GLY A 108 -3.73 -7.45 34.21
N ASN A 109 -4.69 -7.26 33.28
CA ASN A 109 -5.71 -8.23 32.91
C ASN A 109 -5.58 -8.72 31.45
N MET A 110 -4.59 -8.27 30.69
CA MET A 110 -4.35 -8.72 29.33
C MET A 110 -3.51 -10.00 29.36
N GLY A 111 -3.92 -10.96 28.52
CA GLY A 111 -3.22 -12.23 28.44
C GLY A 111 -1.80 -12.11 27.88
N LEU A 112 -1.01 -13.17 28.07
CA LEU A 112 0.37 -13.29 27.57
C LEU A 112 0.49 -12.98 26.06
N GLN A 113 -0.54 -13.32 25.28
CA GLN A 113 -0.56 -13.08 23.82
C GLN A 113 -0.60 -11.57 23.50
N ASP A 114 -1.42 -10.79 24.20
CA ASP A 114 -1.55 -9.35 23.93
C ASP A 114 -0.28 -8.61 24.36
N LYS A 115 0.30 -8.99 25.51
CA LYS A 115 1.61 -8.47 25.94
C LYS A 115 2.68 -8.76 24.89
N ALA A 116 2.74 -10.00 24.38
CA ALA A 116 3.70 -10.37 23.36
C ALA A 116 3.49 -9.62 22.03
N LYS A 117 2.23 -9.40 21.61
CA LYS A 117 1.92 -8.58 20.45
C LYS A 117 2.37 -7.13 20.60
N HIS A 118 2.14 -6.55 21.76
CA HIS A 118 2.60 -5.19 22.06
C HIS A 118 4.13 -5.10 21.97
N LEU A 119 4.87 -6.01 22.63
CA LEU A 119 6.33 -6.05 22.54
C LEU A 119 6.84 -6.26 21.10
N ALA A 120 6.19 -7.13 20.35
CA ALA A 120 6.49 -7.33 18.92
C ALA A 120 6.17 -6.07 18.08
N THR A 121 5.17 -5.29 18.46
CA THR A 121 4.87 -3.99 17.83
C THR A 121 5.97 -2.97 18.11
N LEU A 122 6.42 -2.82 19.37
CA LEU A 122 7.54 -1.94 19.73
C LEU A 122 8.83 -2.31 18.98
N TYR A 123 9.10 -3.61 18.84
CA TYR A 123 10.22 -4.12 18.06
C TYR A 123 10.16 -3.67 16.58
N LEU A 124 8.99 -3.72 15.94
CA LEU A 124 8.82 -3.23 14.57
C LEU A 124 8.92 -1.70 14.50
N GLU A 125 8.44 -0.99 15.52
CA GLU A 125 8.54 0.47 15.60
C GLU A 125 10.00 0.94 15.77
N ASP A 126 10.84 0.26 16.54
CA ASP A 126 12.28 0.52 16.59
C ASP A 126 12.92 0.42 15.20
N LEU A 127 12.61 -0.66 14.45
CA LEU A 127 13.09 -0.82 13.07
C LEU A 127 12.53 0.27 12.15
N SER A 128 11.28 0.68 12.34
CA SER A 128 10.69 1.80 11.60
C SER A 128 11.41 3.12 11.85
N ASP A 129 11.73 3.43 13.11
CA ASP A 129 12.49 4.63 13.47
C ASP A 129 13.86 4.65 12.79
N TYR A 130 14.55 3.49 12.77
CA TYR A 130 15.82 3.35 12.06
C TYR A 130 15.68 3.58 10.56
N ILE A 131 14.63 3.03 9.93
CA ILE A 131 14.35 3.22 8.51
C ILE A 131 14.08 4.69 8.20
N VAL A 132 13.24 5.34 8.97
CA VAL A 132 12.87 6.76 8.79
C VAL A 132 14.10 7.66 8.87
N GLU A 133 14.98 7.43 9.84
CA GLU A 133 16.17 8.28 10.04
C GLU A 133 17.25 8.02 9.00
N ASN A 134 17.49 6.77 8.60
CA ASN A 134 18.71 6.40 7.89
C ASN A 134 18.48 5.91 6.45
N VAL A 135 17.25 5.57 6.07
CA VAL A 135 16.98 4.89 4.80
C VAL A 135 16.01 5.68 3.94
N ASP A 136 14.83 6.01 4.49
CA ASP A 136 13.74 6.69 3.79
C ASP A 136 12.87 7.47 4.79
N SER A 137 13.01 8.79 4.81
CA SER A 137 12.32 9.68 5.74
C SER A 137 10.80 9.72 5.57
N ASP A 138 10.28 9.23 4.46
CA ASP A 138 8.85 9.16 4.18
C ASP A 138 8.24 7.80 4.60
N PHE A 139 9.05 6.88 5.14
CA PHE A 139 8.58 5.56 5.54
C PHE A 139 7.53 5.62 6.67
N GLY A 140 6.56 4.72 6.58
CA GLY A 140 5.55 4.47 7.62
C GLY A 140 4.77 3.20 7.28
N PHE A 141 4.43 2.38 8.29
CA PHE A 141 3.77 1.08 8.08
C PHE A 141 2.47 1.14 7.28
N SER A 142 1.66 2.18 7.48
CA SER A 142 0.36 2.33 6.81
C SER A 142 0.19 3.68 6.10
N ARG A 143 1.21 4.55 6.16
CA ARG A 143 1.10 5.96 5.79
C ARG A 143 2.34 6.47 5.09
N TYR A 144 2.89 5.66 4.18
CA TYR A 144 4.07 6.04 3.41
C TYR A 144 3.82 7.35 2.65
N ALA A 145 4.72 8.31 2.84
CA ALA A 145 4.64 9.64 2.21
C ALA A 145 3.28 10.36 2.39
N GLU A 146 2.54 10.09 3.49
CA GLU A 146 1.20 10.66 3.75
C GLU A 146 1.19 12.19 3.69
N ARG A 147 2.29 12.83 4.09
CA ARG A 147 2.43 14.30 4.03
C ARG A 147 2.23 14.83 2.61
N LEU A 148 2.73 14.12 1.59
CA LEU A 148 2.59 14.53 0.19
C LEU A 148 1.14 14.49 -0.31
N GLY A 149 0.34 13.57 0.24
CA GLY A 149 -1.09 13.49 -0.08
C GLY A 149 -1.95 14.47 0.71
N LYS A 150 -1.45 14.98 1.86
CA LYS A 150 -2.14 15.96 2.71
C LYS A 150 -1.86 17.40 2.32
N SER A 151 -0.77 17.70 1.62
CA SER A 151 -0.46 19.04 1.14
C SER A 151 -1.33 19.42 -0.08
N ALA A 152 -2.65 19.32 0.09
CA ALA A 152 -3.67 19.28 -0.95
C ALA A 152 -3.90 20.59 -1.72
N ASN A 153 -3.10 21.64 -1.52
CA ASN A 153 -3.29 22.91 -2.25
C ASN A 153 -2.65 22.91 -3.65
N SER A 154 -1.77 21.94 -3.95
CA SER A 154 -1.09 21.83 -5.25
C SER A 154 -0.57 20.41 -5.48
N PHE A 155 -0.69 19.94 -6.73
CA PHE A 155 -0.10 18.69 -7.17
C PHE A 155 1.43 18.78 -7.34
N ASP A 156 2.02 19.99 -7.26
CA ASP A 156 3.42 20.24 -7.59
C ASP A 156 4.41 19.45 -6.74
N GLU A 157 4.22 19.43 -5.42
CA GLU A 157 5.12 18.70 -4.50
C GLU A 157 5.08 17.19 -4.78
N LEU A 158 3.88 16.64 -4.92
CA LEU A 158 3.70 15.22 -5.24
C LEU A 158 4.27 14.90 -6.64
N TYR A 159 4.00 15.73 -7.63
CA TYR A 159 4.51 15.57 -8.99
C TYR A 159 6.04 15.61 -9.05
N SER A 160 6.67 16.56 -8.34
CA SER A 160 8.13 16.61 -8.21
C SER A 160 8.68 15.32 -7.60
N LYS A 161 8.11 14.91 -6.46
CA LYS A 161 8.57 13.69 -5.75
C LYS A 161 8.41 12.42 -6.58
N ILE A 162 7.32 12.29 -7.35
CA ILE A 162 7.11 11.16 -8.28
C ILE A 162 8.17 11.16 -9.40
N ASN A 163 8.65 12.33 -9.81
CA ASN A 163 9.65 12.46 -10.87
C ASN A 163 11.10 12.45 -10.35
N ASP A 164 11.31 12.50 -9.04
CA ASP A 164 12.61 12.30 -8.42
C ASP A 164 13.10 10.83 -8.57
N ASN A 165 14.37 10.61 -8.22
CA ASN A 165 14.94 9.26 -8.17
C ASN A 165 14.11 8.33 -7.28
N GLN A 166 14.11 7.05 -7.64
CA GLN A 166 13.45 6.02 -6.85
C GLN A 166 14.06 5.96 -5.45
N THR A 167 13.21 5.83 -4.44
CA THR A 167 13.64 5.60 -3.08
C THR A 167 13.99 4.12 -2.87
N PHE A 168 14.59 3.80 -1.72
CA PHE A 168 14.84 2.41 -1.36
C PHE A 168 13.54 1.59 -1.23
N ILE A 169 12.47 2.21 -0.75
CA ILE A 169 11.15 1.56 -0.63
C ILE A 169 10.48 1.40 -1.99
N ASP A 170 10.67 2.37 -2.90
CA ASP A 170 10.19 2.23 -4.28
C ASP A 170 10.77 1.00 -4.96
N ASP A 171 12.06 0.69 -4.74
CA ASP A 171 12.70 -0.49 -5.34
C ASP A 171 11.96 -1.80 -4.96
N PHE A 172 11.55 -1.95 -3.69
CA PHE A 172 10.75 -3.11 -3.26
C PHE A 172 9.36 -3.09 -3.92
N THR A 173 8.70 -1.94 -3.88
CA THR A 173 7.35 -1.75 -4.42
C THR A 173 7.30 -2.09 -5.91
N LEU A 174 8.22 -1.52 -6.69
CA LEU A 174 8.23 -1.68 -8.14
C LEU A 174 8.68 -3.08 -8.57
N ASN A 175 9.61 -3.70 -7.85
CA ASN A 175 10.00 -5.10 -8.13
C ASN A 175 8.83 -6.07 -7.91
N ILE A 176 8.07 -5.91 -6.82
CA ILE A 176 6.88 -6.74 -6.57
C ILE A 176 5.82 -6.49 -7.64
N LEU A 177 5.56 -5.23 -7.96
CA LEU A 177 4.62 -4.84 -9.01
C LEU A 177 5.01 -5.46 -10.35
N GLN A 178 6.28 -5.34 -10.76
CA GLN A 178 6.79 -5.90 -12.00
C GLN A 178 6.53 -7.40 -12.11
N GLN A 179 6.90 -8.17 -11.08
CA GLN A 179 6.67 -9.62 -11.05
C GLN A 179 5.18 -9.96 -11.24
N LYS A 180 4.28 -9.18 -10.65
CA LYS A 180 2.83 -9.39 -10.79
C LYS A 180 2.33 -9.02 -12.18
N LEU A 181 2.81 -7.92 -12.76
CA LEU A 181 2.46 -7.52 -14.14
C LEU A 181 2.90 -8.58 -15.16
N GLU A 182 4.10 -9.12 -15.01
CA GLU A 182 4.63 -10.18 -15.88
C GLU A 182 3.85 -11.50 -15.74
N LEU A 183 3.40 -11.82 -14.51
CA LEU A 183 2.60 -13.01 -14.25
C LEU A 183 1.18 -12.90 -14.79
N VAL A 184 0.51 -11.77 -14.55
CA VAL A 184 -0.93 -11.58 -14.83
C VAL A 184 -1.17 -11.07 -16.23
N GLN A 185 -0.26 -10.26 -16.78
CA GLN A 185 -0.36 -9.59 -18.09
C GLN A 185 -1.70 -8.86 -18.27
N PRO A 186 -2.08 -7.93 -17.39
CA PRO A 186 -3.37 -7.27 -17.42
C PRO A 186 -3.45 -6.26 -18.57
N LYS A 187 -4.66 -5.99 -19.06
CA LYS A 187 -4.94 -4.86 -19.97
C LYS A 187 -5.23 -3.57 -19.21
N LEU A 188 -5.70 -3.68 -17.97
CA LEU A 188 -6.07 -2.58 -17.10
C LEU A 188 -5.57 -2.86 -15.68
N VAL A 189 -4.91 -1.88 -15.07
CA VAL A 189 -4.53 -1.89 -13.65
C VAL A 189 -5.31 -0.81 -12.92
N CYS A 190 -6.06 -1.21 -11.89
CA CYS A 190 -6.88 -0.31 -11.07
C CYS A 190 -6.26 -0.15 -9.68
N PHE A 191 -6.10 1.09 -9.25
CA PHE A 191 -5.58 1.45 -7.94
C PHE A 191 -6.73 1.90 -7.04
N SER A 192 -6.92 1.19 -5.93
CA SER A 192 -7.80 1.66 -4.86
C SER A 192 -6.98 2.52 -3.90
N VAL A 193 -7.25 3.81 -3.87
CA VAL A 193 -6.58 4.80 -3.01
C VAL A 193 -7.56 5.27 -1.94
N PRO A 194 -7.61 4.59 -0.77
CA PRO A 194 -8.55 4.96 0.29
C PRO A 194 -8.16 6.24 1.04
N PHE A 195 -6.86 6.49 1.22
CA PHE A 195 -6.31 7.56 2.06
C PHE A 195 -5.10 8.24 1.43
N PRO A 196 -4.73 9.46 1.90
CA PRO A 196 -3.54 10.18 1.41
C PRO A 196 -2.25 9.35 1.45
N GLY A 197 -2.07 8.51 2.47
CA GLY A 197 -0.89 7.65 2.61
C GLY A 197 -0.73 6.56 1.55
N ASN A 198 -1.72 6.36 0.68
CA ASN A 198 -1.63 5.42 -0.44
C ASN A 198 -1.36 6.13 -1.78
N LEU A 199 -1.44 7.46 -1.79
CA LEU A 199 -1.44 8.25 -3.02
C LEU A 199 -0.11 8.20 -3.75
N TYR A 200 0.99 8.49 -3.05
CA TYR A 200 2.33 8.47 -3.64
C TYR A 200 2.64 7.12 -4.30
N SER A 201 2.44 6.02 -3.58
CA SER A 201 2.73 4.68 -4.10
C SER A 201 1.86 4.32 -5.31
N ALA A 202 0.60 4.79 -5.36
CA ALA A 202 -0.26 4.61 -6.51
C ALA A 202 0.27 5.36 -7.74
N PHE A 203 0.68 6.62 -7.59
CA PHE A 203 1.28 7.41 -8.67
C PHE A 203 2.62 6.84 -9.12
N ARG A 204 3.49 6.45 -8.18
CA ARG A 204 4.80 5.86 -8.49
C ARG A 204 4.65 4.56 -9.26
N SER A 205 3.71 3.71 -8.85
CA SER A 205 3.36 2.47 -9.55
C SER A 205 2.77 2.73 -10.94
N ALA A 206 1.86 3.71 -11.06
CA ALA A 206 1.27 4.08 -12.33
C ALA A 206 2.31 4.64 -13.31
N LYS A 207 3.24 5.49 -12.82
CA LYS A 207 4.39 5.97 -13.62
C LYS A 207 5.20 4.81 -14.17
N PHE A 208 5.58 3.86 -13.31
CA PHE A 208 6.33 2.68 -13.72
C PHE A 208 5.60 1.90 -14.83
N ILE A 209 4.28 1.72 -14.68
CA ILE A 209 3.46 1.05 -15.70
C ILE A 209 3.49 1.84 -17.02
N LYS A 210 3.31 3.17 -16.98
CA LYS A 210 3.34 4.00 -18.19
C LYS A 210 4.67 3.95 -18.92
N GLU A 211 5.77 3.91 -18.18
CA GLU A 211 7.13 3.89 -18.75
C GLU A 211 7.52 2.51 -19.33
N HIS A 212 7.13 1.42 -18.64
CA HIS A 212 7.61 0.07 -19.01
C HIS A 212 6.55 -0.80 -19.69
N TYR A 213 5.25 -0.50 -19.50
CA TYR A 213 4.12 -1.24 -20.04
C TYR A 213 3.06 -0.30 -20.64
N PRO A 214 3.42 0.53 -21.65
CA PRO A 214 2.55 1.62 -22.15
C PRO A 214 1.23 1.13 -22.78
N HIS A 215 1.12 -0.16 -23.06
CA HIS A 215 -0.12 -0.79 -23.55
C HIS A 215 -1.13 -1.07 -22.43
N ILE A 216 -0.70 -1.05 -21.16
CA ILE A 216 -1.57 -1.25 -20.01
C ILE A 216 -2.25 0.07 -19.64
N LYS A 217 -3.58 0.06 -19.56
CA LYS A 217 -4.35 1.18 -19.05
C LYS A 217 -4.34 1.21 -17.54
N THR A 218 -4.44 2.42 -16.98
CA THR A 218 -4.41 2.64 -15.53
C THR A 218 -5.65 3.41 -15.09
N ALA A 219 -6.26 3.00 -13.97
CA ALA A 219 -7.39 3.68 -13.38
C ALA A 219 -7.18 3.89 -11.87
N MET A 220 -7.69 4.98 -11.33
CA MET A 220 -7.70 5.27 -9.89
C MET A 220 -9.15 5.38 -9.40
N GLY A 221 -9.41 4.82 -8.23
CA GLY A 221 -10.66 4.97 -7.49
C GLY A 221 -10.41 4.86 -5.98
N GLY A 222 -11.46 4.86 -5.19
CA GLY A 222 -11.40 4.76 -3.73
C GLY A 222 -11.74 6.05 -3.00
N GLY A 223 -11.51 6.09 -1.68
CA GLY A 223 -11.92 7.21 -0.83
C GLY A 223 -11.26 8.53 -1.18
N PHE A 224 -9.95 8.53 -1.46
CA PHE A 224 -9.21 9.74 -1.77
C PHE A 224 -9.73 10.46 -3.04
N PRO A 225 -9.92 9.81 -4.20
CA PRO A 225 -10.56 10.46 -5.34
C PRO A 225 -11.94 11.03 -5.03
N ASN A 226 -12.72 10.35 -4.21
CA ASN A 226 -14.06 10.78 -3.84
C ASN A 226 -14.11 12.04 -2.97
N THR A 227 -13.05 12.33 -2.23
CA THR A 227 -12.98 13.53 -1.39
C THR A 227 -12.16 14.64 -2.02
N GLU A 228 -10.98 14.30 -2.56
CA GLU A 228 -9.98 15.29 -2.96
C GLU A 228 -9.93 15.55 -4.48
N LEU A 229 -10.41 14.61 -5.32
CA LEU A 229 -10.28 14.73 -6.77
C LEU A 229 -11.63 14.95 -7.50
N ARG A 230 -12.69 15.38 -6.79
CA ARG A 230 -14.00 15.64 -7.39
C ARG A 230 -13.99 16.76 -8.44
N GLU A 231 -13.02 17.64 -8.39
CA GLU A 231 -12.86 18.76 -9.31
C GLU A 231 -11.45 18.79 -9.91
N VAL A 232 -10.86 17.60 -10.15
CA VAL A 232 -9.51 17.50 -10.72
C VAL A 232 -9.44 18.24 -12.06
N LYS A 233 -8.49 19.18 -12.16
CA LYS A 233 -8.24 20.00 -13.36
C LYS A 233 -6.81 19.88 -13.84
N ASP A 234 -5.91 19.38 -13.01
CA ASP A 234 -4.50 19.26 -13.34
C ASP A 234 -4.28 18.13 -14.34
N LYS A 235 -3.89 18.49 -15.56
CA LYS A 235 -3.67 17.56 -16.67
C LYS A 235 -2.54 16.57 -16.38
N ARG A 236 -1.57 16.94 -15.54
CA ARG A 236 -0.41 16.11 -15.18
C ARG A 236 -0.82 14.82 -14.46
N VAL A 237 -1.98 14.79 -13.78
CA VAL A 237 -2.52 13.60 -13.18
C VAL A 237 -2.75 12.49 -14.21
N PHE A 238 -3.13 12.90 -15.43
CA PHE A 238 -3.42 12.00 -16.56
C PHE A 238 -2.18 11.55 -17.35
N GLU A 239 -0.99 11.99 -16.95
CA GLU A 239 0.26 11.36 -17.38
C GLU A 239 0.43 9.96 -16.75
N PHE A 240 -0.22 9.75 -15.59
CA PHE A 240 -0.13 8.52 -14.79
C PHE A 240 -1.39 7.64 -14.90
N PHE A 241 -2.57 8.26 -14.94
CA PHE A 241 -3.85 7.55 -14.95
C PHE A 241 -4.65 7.88 -16.20
N ASP A 242 -5.15 6.85 -16.90
CA ASP A 242 -6.08 7.06 -18.02
C ASP A 242 -7.47 7.43 -17.53
N PHE A 243 -7.87 6.91 -16.34
CA PHE A 243 -9.20 7.11 -15.77
C PHE A 243 -9.13 7.38 -14.26
N ILE A 244 -10.00 8.28 -13.77
CA ILE A 244 -10.28 8.45 -12.34
C ILE A 244 -11.78 8.28 -12.15
N THR A 245 -12.17 7.26 -11.37
CA THR A 245 -13.58 6.94 -11.12
C THR A 245 -14.00 7.41 -9.73
N LEU A 246 -15.22 7.93 -9.64
CA LEU A 246 -15.78 8.48 -8.40
C LEU A 246 -17.00 7.66 -7.92
N ASP A 247 -17.29 7.82 -6.62
CA ASP A 247 -18.44 7.28 -5.90
C ASP A 247 -18.47 5.73 -5.92
N ASP A 248 -19.65 5.12 -6.08
CA ASP A 248 -19.77 3.67 -6.18
C ASP A 248 -19.07 3.18 -7.44
N GLY A 249 -18.06 2.33 -7.24
CA GLY A 249 -17.10 1.96 -8.28
C GLY A 249 -17.60 0.96 -9.30
N GLU A 250 -18.73 0.29 -9.06
CA GLU A 250 -19.18 -0.85 -9.87
C GLU A 250 -19.44 -0.46 -11.33
N ILE A 251 -20.34 0.49 -11.58
CA ILE A 251 -20.65 0.91 -12.96
C ILE A 251 -19.51 1.69 -13.60
N PRO A 252 -18.89 2.68 -12.94
CA PRO A 252 -17.73 3.34 -13.52
C PRO A 252 -16.64 2.36 -13.98
N LEU A 253 -16.31 1.39 -13.14
CA LEU A 253 -15.29 0.39 -13.48
C LEU A 253 -15.74 -0.59 -14.56
N GLU A 254 -17.00 -1.03 -14.54
CA GLU A 254 -17.56 -1.88 -15.61
C GLU A 254 -17.42 -1.19 -16.97
N LEU A 255 -17.82 0.10 -17.07
CA LEU A 255 -17.72 0.87 -18.30
C LEU A 255 -16.26 1.08 -18.75
N VAL A 256 -15.34 1.34 -17.82
CA VAL A 256 -13.90 1.40 -18.10
C VAL A 256 -13.40 0.04 -18.62
N CYS A 257 -13.79 -1.07 -18.00
CA CYS A 257 -13.44 -2.41 -18.48
C CYS A 257 -13.97 -2.67 -19.89
N GLU A 258 -15.23 -2.32 -20.15
CA GLU A 258 -15.83 -2.49 -21.50
C GLU A 258 -15.09 -1.67 -22.57
N ASN A 259 -14.70 -0.41 -22.23
CA ASN A 259 -13.92 0.44 -23.13
C ASN A 259 -12.55 -0.20 -23.44
N VAL A 260 -11.80 -0.59 -22.39
CA VAL A 260 -10.44 -1.13 -22.54
C VAL A 260 -10.44 -2.51 -23.20
N LEU A 261 -11.36 -3.40 -22.83
CA LEU A 261 -11.43 -4.74 -23.40
C LEU A 261 -11.85 -4.75 -24.87
N ALA A 262 -12.75 -3.83 -25.24
CA ALA A 262 -13.19 -3.66 -26.62
C ALA A 262 -12.27 -2.75 -27.46
N ASN A 263 -11.21 -2.18 -26.84
CA ASN A 263 -10.29 -1.22 -27.47
C ASN A 263 -11.04 -0.05 -28.16
N LYS A 264 -12.08 0.48 -27.50
CA LYS A 264 -12.87 1.60 -28.00
C LYS A 264 -12.18 2.93 -27.73
N SER A 265 -12.46 3.93 -28.59
CA SER A 265 -12.07 5.30 -28.28
C SER A 265 -12.86 5.84 -27.10
N ASN A 266 -12.27 6.78 -26.32
CA ASN A 266 -12.97 7.41 -25.22
C ASN A 266 -14.16 8.27 -25.71
N GLU A 267 -14.06 8.83 -26.91
CA GLU A 267 -15.10 9.66 -27.52
C GLU A 267 -16.39 8.86 -27.81
N GLU A 268 -16.23 7.61 -28.26
CA GLU A 268 -17.34 6.71 -28.63
C GLU A 268 -17.90 5.92 -27.43
N SER A 269 -17.30 6.07 -26.24
CA SER A 269 -17.67 5.30 -25.07
C SER A 269 -18.50 6.12 -24.11
N ASP A 270 -19.51 5.45 -23.53
CA ASP A 270 -20.25 5.98 -22.38
C ASP A 270 -19.46 5.71 -21.11
N PHE A 271 -19.38 6.73 -20.24
CA PHE A 271 -18.80 6.62 -18.91
C PHE A 271 -19.77 7.12 -17.85
N LYS A 272 -19.54 6.74 -16.61
CA LYS A 272 -20.28 7.23 -15.45
C LYS A 272 -19.28 7.68 -14.38
N ARG A 273 -19.43 8.91 -13.91
CA ARG A 273 -18.62 9.51 -12.84
C ARG A 273 -17.11 9.30 -13.05
N THR A 274 -16.64 9.52 -14.27
CA THR A 274 -15.25 9.25 -14.66
C THR A 274 -14.59 10.51 -15.22
N PHE A 275 -13.43 10.86 -14.69
CA PHE A 275 -12.52 11.81 -15.30
C PHE A 275 -11.54 11.10 -16.22
N LEU A 276 -11.22 11.72 -17.35
CA LEU A 276 -10.25 11.27 -18.33
C LEU A 276 -9.68 12.45 -19.11
N LEU A 277 -8.61 12.23 -19.85
CA LEU A 277 -8.07 13.23 -20.76
C LEU A 277 -8.65 13.02 -22.17
N GLU A 278 -9.24 14.07 -22.76
CA GLU A 278 -9.79 14.04 -24.11
C GLU A 278 -9.36 15.33 -24.83
N ASN A 279 -8.75 15.18 -26.01
CA ASN A 279 -8.20 16.29 -26.79
C ASN A 279 -7.26 17.23 -25.98
N GLY A 280 -6.51 16.66 -25.01
CA GLY A 280 -5.59 17.40 -24.17
C GLY A 280 -6.28 18.20 -23.04
N GLU A 281 -7.58 18.03 -22.83
CA GLU A 281 -8.34 18.65 -21.72
C GLU A 281 -8.88 17.58 -20.77
N VAL A 282 -8.96 17.95 -19.48
CA VAL A 282 -9.58 17.09 -18.45
C VAL A 282 -11.08 17.18 -18.60
N VAL A 283 -11.71 16.04 -18.86
CA VAL A 283 -13.16 15.92 -19.05
C VAL A 283 -13.76 15.02 -17.99
N TYR A 284 -14.86 15.45 -17.40
CA TYR A 284 -15.73 14.64 -16.56
C TYR A 284 -16.85 14.06 -17.40
N LYS A 285 -16.86 12.74 -17.59
CA LYS A 285 -17.92 12.02 -18.29
C LYS A 285 -18.89 11.34 -17.31
N ASN A 286 -20.17 11.67 -17.49
CA ASN A 286 -21.28 11.04 -16.77
C ASN A 286 -22.50 10.92 -17.72
N ASN A 287 -22.24 10.38 -18.91
CA ASN A 287 -23.20 10.29 -20.00
C ASN A 287 -23.93 8.94 -20.07
N SER A 288 -23.47 7.94 -19.34
CA SER A 288 -24.14 6.64 -19.28
C SER A 288 -25.50 6.73 -18.58
N LYS A 289 -26.51 6.13 -19.20
CA LYS A 289 -27.86 6.00 -18.66
C LYS A 289 -28.06 4.78 -17.75
N ARG A 290 -27.02 3.96 -17.53
CA ARG A 290 -27.10 2.81 -16.63
C ARG A 290 -27.40 3.27 -15.20
N HIS A 291 -28.33 2.58 -14.55
CA HIS A 291 -28.63 2.80 -13.13
C HIS A 291 -27.60 2.11 -12.24
N ASP A 292 -27.31 2.70 -11.09
CA ASP A 292 -26.41 2.07 -10.11
C ASP A 292 -27.00 0.75 -9.62
N TYR A 293 -26.12 -0.21 -9.36
CA TYR A 293 -26.50 -1.55 -8.92
C TYR A 293 -27.04 -1.52 -7.50
N LYS A 294 -28.06 -2.33 -7.24
CA LYS A 294 -28.50 -2.60 -5.87
C LYS A 294 -27.51 -3.52 -5.18
N GLN A 295 -27.46 -3.47 -3.85
CA GLN A 295 -26.60 -4.35 -3.04
C GLN A 295 -26.77 -5.84 -3.38
N SER A 296 -27.97 -6.27 -3.77
CA SER A 296 -28.26 -7.65 -4.17
C SER A 296 -27.68 -8.06 -5.53
N GLU A 297 -27.21 -7.10 -6.33
CA GLU A 297 -26.75 -7.30 -7.72
C GLU A 297 -25.22 -7.24 -7.86
N ILE A 298 -24.51 -6.76 -6.82
CA ILE A 298 -23.05 -6.56 -6.87
C ILE A 298 -22.24 -7.82 -6.55
N GLY A 299 -22.90 -8.92 -6.22
CA GLY A 299 -22.24 -10.19 -5.91
C GLY A 299 -21.68 -10.26 -4.48
N THR A 300 -20.91 -11.30 -4.22
CA THR A 300 -20.24 -11.52 -2.92
C THR A 300 -18.77 -11.14 -3.03
N PRO A 301 -18.17 -10.47 -2.02
CA PRO A 301 -16.76 -10.16 -2.03
C PRO A 301 -15.89 -11.41 -2.23
N ASP A 302 -14.93 -11.33 -3.15
CA ASP A 302 -14.02 -12.42 -3.48
C ASP A 302 -12.60 -12.10 -2.96
N TYR A 303 -12.15 -12.86 -1.97
CA TYR A 303 -10.82 -12.72 -1.35
C TYR A 303 -9.82 -13.77 -1.85
N SER A 304 -10.15 -14.56 -2.88
CA SER A 304 -9.38 -15.74 -3.29
C SER A 304 -7.92 -15.48 -3.65
N ASP A 305 -7.58 -14.28 -4.15
CA ASP A 305 -6.21 -13.91 -4.49
C ASP A 305 -5.41 -13.38 -3.28
N LEU A 306 -6.11 -12.98 -2.21
CA LEU A 306 -5.48 -12.39 -1.03
C LEU A 306 -5.12 -13.48 -0.03
N GLN A 307 -3.84 -13.55 0.33
CA GLN A 307 -3.37 -14.46 1.37
C GLN A 307 -3.65 -13.86 2.76
N LEU A 308 -4.91 -13.98 3.23
CA LEU A 308 -5.38 -13.34 4.47
C LEU A 308 -4.58 -13.76 5.71
N ASN A 309 -3.99 -14.96 5.71
CA ASN A 309 -3.13 -15.45 6.77
C ASN A 309 -1.76 -14.76 6.84
N ARG A 310 -1.41 -13.93 5.86
CA ARG A 310 -0.16 -13.14 5.86
C ARG A 310 -0.31 -11.76 6.50
N TYR A 311 -1.54 -11.31 6.78
CA TYR A 311 -1.75 -10.03 7.44
C TYR A 311 -1.26 -10.07 8.89
N ILE A 312 -0.57 -9.00 9.30
CA ILE A 312 -0.05 -8.86 10.66
C ILE A 312 -1.05 -8.13 11.55
N SER A 313 -1.10 -8.54 12.83
CA SER A 313 -1.91 -7.91 13.86
C SER A 313 -0.99 -7.23 14.86
N VAL A 314 -0.93 -5.90 14.80
CA VAL A 314 -0.17 -5.03 15.73
C VAL A 314 -1.10 -4.39 16.76
N ILE A 315 -0.57 -4.01 17.94
CA ILE A 315 -1.30 -3.37 19.04
C ILE A 315 -0.58 -2.08 19.43
#